data_cdc8299c2835065609321be607425880
#
_entry.id   cdc8299c2835065609321be607425880
#
_cell.length_a   1.000
_cell.length_b   1.000
_cell.length_c   1.000
_cell.angle_alpha   90.00
_cell.angle_beta   90.00
_cell.angle_gamma   90.00
#
_symmetry.space_group_name_H-M   'P 1'
#
loop_
_entity.id
_entity.type
_entity.pdbx_description
1 polymer ?
#
loop_
_entity_poly.entity_id
_entity_poly.type
_entity_poly.pdbx_seq_one_letter_code
_entity_poly.pdbx_strand_id
1 'polypeptide(L)'
;MEDPNVKELDCVEVIVEKKRYADEGVHKGMQGWICDERNIDGCWLVNFPQYGEKDDIAEIDIKEEDLLLLPNGMDARVNERIRVQYEDK
;
A
#
# COMPACT_ATOMS: atom_id res chain seq x y z
N MET A 1 -4.62 -19.31 -17.92
CA MET A 1 -4.73 -18.07 -18.00
C MET A 1 -4.18 -17.39 -16.85
N GLU A 2 -3.79 -16.27 -17.05
CA GLU A 2 -3.13 -15.58 -16.12
C GLU A 2 -3.95 -15.02 -15.11
N ASP A 3 -3.55 -15.12 -13.94
CA ASP A 3 -4.28 -14.56 -12.85
C ASP A 3 -4.04 -13.09 -12.80
N PRO A 4 -5.06 -12.27 -12.77
CA PRO A 4 -4.87 -10.84 -12.72
C PRO A 4 -4.47 -10.34 -11.35
N ASN A 5 -4.41 -11.23 -10.35
CA ASN A 5 -4.07 -10.77 -9.02
C ASN A 5 -2.63 -10.33 -8.90
N VAL A 6 -2.34 -9.60 -7.82
CA VAL A 6 -1.01 -9.06 -7.58
C VAL A 6 -0.02 -10.14 -7.19
N LYS A 7 1.24 -9.84 -7.26
CA LYS A 7 2.30 -10.73 -6.85
C LYS A 7 3.48 -9.91 -6.36
N GLU A 8 4.50 -10.60 -5.84
CA GLU A 8 5.69 -9.94 -5.31
C GLU A 8 6.25 -8.91 -6.27
N LEU A 9 6.65 -7.78 -5.72
CA LEU A 9 7.22 -6.63 -6.41
C LEU A 9 6.22 -5.82 -7.23
N ASP A 10 4.97 -6.24 -7.29
CA ASP A 10 3.94 -5.42 -7.94
C ASP A 10 3.69 -4.18 -7.11
N CYS A 11 3.39 -3.08 -7.77
CA CYS A 11 2.98 -1.85 -7.12
C CYS A 11 1.46 -1.86 -6.98
N VAL A 12 0.97 -1.37 -5.85
CA VAL A 12 -0.46 -1.46 -5.53
C VAL A 12 -0.94 -0.20 -4.83
N GLU A 13 -2.25 0.00 -4.87
CA GLU A 13 -2.89 1.12 -4.18
C GLU A 13 -3.97 0.57 -3.25
N VAL A 14 -4.07 1.14 -2.05
CA VAL A 14 -5.11 0.77 -1.10
C VAL A 14 -6.41 1.43 -1.53
N ILE A 15 -7.47 0.65 -1.69
CA ILE A 15 -8.71 1.17 -2.24
C ILE A 15 -9.83 1.32 -1.20
N VAL A 16 -9.51 1.09 0.07
CA VAL A 16 -10.48 1.26 1.16
C VAL A 16 -9.82 1.97 2.33
N GLU A 17 -10.65 2.64 3.13
CA GLU A 17 -10.16 3.24 4.37
C GLU A 17 -10.60 2.32 5.51
N LYS A 18 -9.64 1.77 6.24
CA LYS A 18 -9.93 0.89 7.38
C LYS A 18 -9.12 1.31 8.58
N LYS A 19 -9.74 1.24 9.75
CA LYS A 19 -9.06 1.62 10.98
C LYS A 19 -7.78 0.84 11.18
N ARG A 20 -7.77 -0.45 10.86
CA ARG A 20 -6.59 -1.29 11.05
C ARG A 20 -5.39 -0.76 10.26
N TYR A 21 -5.65 -0.28 9.04
CA TYR A 21 -4.59 0.28 8.22
C TYR A 21 -4.25 1.69 8.68
N ALA A 22 -5.26 2.47 9.03
CA ALA A 22 -5.06 3.85 9.47
C ALA A 22 -4.23 3.92 10.75
N ASP A 23 -4.39 2.94 11.63
CA ASP A 23 -3.61 2.88 12.85
C ASP A 23 -2.12 2.75 12.57
N GLU A 24 -1.77 2.26 11.38
CA GLU A 24 -0.38 2.13 10.97
C GLU A 24 0.04 3.28 10.05
N GLY A 25 -0.82 4.26 9.87
CA GLY A 25 -0.50 5.40 9.02
C GLY A 25 -0.87 5.20 7.55
N VAL A 26 -1.59 4.13 7.23
CA VAL A 26 -1.94 3.80 5.85
C VAL A 26 -3.40 4.13 5.59
N HIS A 27 -3.64 4.98 4.61
CA HIS A 27 -4.98 5.47 4.28
C HIS A 27 -5.34 5.16 2.84
N LYS A 28 -6.63 5.20 2.55
CA LYS A 28 -7.12 4.95 1.20
C LYS A 28 -6.39 5.85 0.20
N GLY A 29 -5.98 5.27 -0.91
CA GLY A 29 -5.27 5.99 -1.96
C GLY A 29 -3.76 5.89 -1.86
N MET A 30 -3.25 5.46 -0.72
CA MET A 30 -1.81 5.32 -0.59
C MET A 30 -1.30 4.17 -1.44
N GLN A 31 -0.07 4.32 -1.93
CA GLN A 31 0.52 3.38 -2.86
C GLN A 31 1.78 2.76 -2.26
N GLY A 32 2.01 1.52 -2.61
CA GLY A 32 3.18 0.80 -2.12
C GLY A 32 3.52 -0.33 -3.05
N TRP A 33 4.32 -1.25 -2.56
CA TRP A 33 4.72 -2.41 -3.35
C TRP A 33 4.78 -3.64 -2.46
N ILE A 34 4.50 -4.79 -3.09
CA ILE A 34 4.46 -6.06 -2.37
C ILE A 34 5.87 -6.56 -2.18
N CYS A 35 6.25 -6.76 -0.92
CA CYS A 35 7.64 -7.08 -0.59
C CYS A 35 7.86 -8.52 -0.13
N ASP A 36 6.84 -9.37 -0.22
CA ASP A 36 6.99 -10.78 0.13
C ASP A 36 6.23 -11.60 -0.92
N GLU A 37 6.85 -12.69 -1.37
CA GLU A 37 6.24 -13.51 -2.41
C GLU A 37 5.05 -14.34 -1.90
N ARG A 38 4.81 -14.35 -0.61
CA ARG A 38 3.76 -15.18 -0.02
C ARG A 38 2.50 -14.39 0.24
N ASN A 39 1.37 -14.98 -0.14
CA ASN A 39 0.07 -14.47 0.25
C ASN A 39 -0.38 -15.34 1.43
N ILE A 40 -0.46 -14.75 2.61
CA ILE A 40 -0.79 -15.49 3.82
C ILE A 40 -2.19 -15.10 4.26
N ASP A 41 -3.10 -16.08 4.25
CA ASP A 41 -4.49 -15.86 4.66
C ASP A 41 -5.18 -14.75 3.88
N GLY A 42 -4.83 -14.62 2.58
CA GLY A 42 -5.45 -13.63 1.73
C GLY A 42 -4.83 -12.23 1.86
N CYS A 43 -3.71 -12.12 2.56
CA CYS A 43 -3.04 -10.84 2.75
C CYS A 43 -1.66 -10.83 2.13
N TRP A 44 -1.26 -9.65 1.64
CA TRP A 44 0.09 -9.44 1.13
C TRP A 44 0.81 -8.46 2.04
N LEU A 45 2.11 -8.66 2.23
CA LEU A 45 2.93 -7.72 2.97
C LEU A 45 3.29 -6.57 2.02
N VAL A 46 2.83 -5.37 2.34
CA VAL A 46 3.00 -4.20 1.48
C VAL A 46 3.84 -3.15 2.18
N ASN A 47 4.82 -2.62 1.46
CA ASN A 47 5.67 -1.55 1.95
C ASN A 47 5.15 -0.23 1.38
N PHE A 48 4.94 0.76 2.23
CA PHE A 48 4.46 2.08 1.83
C PHE A 48 5.59 3.09 2.06
N PRO A 49 6.32 3.46 1.00
CA PRO A 49 7.46 4.36 1.16
C PRO A 49 7.04 5.79 1.40
N GLN A 50 7.92 6.55 2.04
CA GLN A 50 7.70 7.95 2.32
C GLN A 50 8.56 8.76 1.36
N TYR A 51 7.93 9.71 0.65
CA TYR A 51 8.62 10.48 -0.37
C TYR A 51 9.73 11.33 0.27
N GLY A 52 10.94 11.18 -0.25
CA GLY A 52 12.05 12.00 0.20
C GLY A 52 12.65 11.60 1.53
N GLU A 53 12.14 10.53 2.15
CA GLU A 53 12.63 10.09 3.44
C GLU A 53 13.19 8.69 3.32
N LYS A 54 14.06 8.33 4.26
CA LYS A 54 14.63 7.00 4.28
C LYS A 54 13.69 5.98 4.90
N ASP A 55 12.89 6.43 5.86
CA ASP A 55 12.00 5.52 6.56
C ASP A 55 10.70 5.37 5.80
N ASP A 56 10.14 4.18 5.85
CA ASP A 56 8.85 3.92 5.24
C ASP A 56 7.74 4.40 6.15
N ILE A 57 6.56 4.66 5.56
CA ILE A 57 5.38 4.97 6.36
C ILE A 57 5.00 3.72 7.16
N ALA A 58 4.99 2.57 6.49
CA ALA A 58 4.60 1.32 7.12
C ALA A 58 4.94 0.14 6.23
N GLU A 59 5.01 -1.02 6.84
CA GLU A 59 5.16 -2.28 6.11
C GLU A 59 4.23 -3.25 6.82
N ILE A 60 3.04 -3.44 6.26
CA ILE A 60 1.97 -4.19 6.93
C ILE A 60 1.24 -5.11 5.98
N ASP A 61 0.47 -6.03 6.56
CA ASP A 61 -0.35 -6.95 5.79
C ASP A 61 -1.62 -6.24 5.33
N ILE A 62 -1.92 -6.34 4.04
CA ILE A 62 -3.12 -5.77 3.46
C ILE A 62 -3.87 -6.89 2.74
N LYS A 63 -5.18 -6.97 2.92
CA LYS A 63 -5.98 -7.95 2.22
C LYS A 63 -5.92 -7.71 0.73
N GLU A 64 -5.80 -8.77 -0.04
CA GLU A 64 -5.70 -8.65 -1.48
C GLU A 64 -6.91 -7.91 -2.07
N GLU A 65 -8.09 -8.12 -1.51
CA GLU A 65 -9.30 -7.46 -2.01
C GLU A 65 -9.29 -5.96 -1.77
N ASP A 66 -8.40 -5.47 -0.91
CA ASP A 66 -8.29 -4.05 -0.60
C ASP A 66 -7.20 -3.36 -1.43
N LEU A 67 -6.62 -4.08 -2.38
CA LEU A 67 -5.53 -3.57 -3.21
C LEU A 67 -5.90 -3.51 -4.67
N LEU A 68 -5.38 -2.49 -5.37
CA LEU A 68 -5.53 -2.35 -6.80
C LEU A 68 -4.16 -2.38 -7.42
N LEU A 69 -3.97 -3.21 -8.45
CA LEU A 69 -2.68 -3.30 -9.13
C LEU A 69 -2.39 -2.03 -9.91
N LEU A 70 -1.17 -1.53 -9.78
CA LEU A 70 -0.70 -0.35 -10.50
C LEU A 70 0.34 -0.80 -11.53
N PRO A 71 -0.07 -1.11 -12.75
CA PRO A 71 0.85 -1.69 -13.74
C PRO A 71 1.97 -0.77 -14.17
N ASN A 72 1.81 0.53 -13.97
CA ASN A 72 2.84 1.49 -14.36
C ASN A 72 3.68 1.99 -13.19
N GLY A 73 3.58 1.31 -12.05
CA GLY A 73 4.38 1.66 -10.89
C GLY A 73 3.65 2.59 -9.94
N MET A 74 4.30 2.94 -8.85
CA MET A 74 3.69 3.77 -7.82
C MET A 74 4.41 5.11 -7.72
N ASP A 75 3.77 6.07 -7.04
CA ASP A 75 4.34 7.39 -6.84
C ASP A 75 4.23 7.74 -5.35
N ALA A 76 5.36 7.79 -4.66
CA ALA A 76 5.37 8.06 -3.23
C ALA A 76 4.87 9.47 -2.89
N ARG A 77 4.84 10.38 -3.86
CA ARG A 77 4.31 11.73 -3.60
C ARG A 77 2.83 11.69 -3.28
N VAL A 78 2.12 10.68 -3.80
CA VAL A 78 0.72 10.48 -3.48
C VAL A 78 0.58 10.20 -1.98
N ASN A 79 1.46 9.37 -1.45
CA ASN A 79 1.44 9.04 -0.03
C ASN A 79 1.66 10.28 0.83
N GLU A 80 2.56 11.14 0.39
CA GLU A 80 2.86 12.36 1.14
C GLU A 80 1.65 13.28 1.19
N ARG A 81 0.98 13.45 0.05
CA ARG A 81 -0.21 14.31 0.01
C ARG A 81 -1.31 13.78 0.92
N ILE A 82 -1.50 12.46 0.93
CA ILE A 82 -2.55 11.86 1.75
C ILE A 82 -2.17 11.97 3.23
N ARG A 83 -0.92 11.71 3.57
CA ARG A 83 -0.47 11.79 4.96
C ARG A 83 -0.71 13.18 5.52
N VAL A 84 -0.39 14.21 4.75
CA VAL A 84 -0.56 15.58 5.20
C VAL A 84 -2.03 15.89 5.47
N GLN A 85 -2.93 15.39 4.62
CA GLN A 85 -4.36 15.61 4.81
C GLN A 85 -4.84 15.06 6.16
N TYR A 86 -4.32 13.92 6.56
CA TYR A 86 -4.75 13.31 7.82
C TYR A 86 -4.06 13.93 9.02
N GLU A 87 -2.86 14.44 8.85
CA GLU A 87 -2.13 15.08 9.94
C GLU A 87 -2.70 16.44 10.30
N ASP A 88 -3.36 17.07 9.35
CA ASP A 88 -3.93 18.38 9.58
C ASP A 88 -5.25 18.35 10.34
N LYS A 89 -5.71 17.22 10.70
CA LYS A 89 -6.99 17.08 11.41
C LYS A 89 -6.89 17.15 12.91
#